data_6a3c04a6a012a28b52041538ed61099d
#
_entry.id   6a3c04a6a012a28b52041538ed61099d
#
_cell.length_a   1.000
_cell.length_b   1.000
_cell.length_c   1.000
_cell.angle_alpha   90.00
_cell.angle_beta   90.00
_cell.angle_gamma   90.00
#
_symmetry.space_group_name_H-M   'P 1'
#
loop_
_entity.id
_entity.type
_entity.pdbx_description
1 polymer ?
#
loop_
_entity_poly.entity_id
_entity_poly.type
_entity_poly.pdbx_seq_one_letter_code
_entity_poly.pdbx_strand_id
1 'polypeptide(L)'
;MIITQTPFRMSFFGGGTDFPDFYKEHGGAVISTTFDKYCYVNVRHLPRFFDYSTELSYSKLERVTDVNDIDHPAIREAMKYLDMQEIRLTYEADLPARSGLGTS
;
A
#
# COMPACT_ATOMS: atom_id res chain seq x y z
N MET A 1 -12.35 3.59 -13.34
CA MET A 1 -11.27 2.67 -12.92
C MET A 1 -9.94 3.38 -12.99
N ILE A 2 -9.13 3.25 -11.96
CA ILE A 2 -7.80 3.85 -11.90
C ILE A 2 -6.80 2.72 -11.70
N ILE A 3 -5.78 2.68 -12.55
CA ILE A 3 -4.69 1.72 -12.43
C ILE A 3 -3.39 2.50 -12.27
N THR A 4 -2.62 2.18 -11.23
CA THR A 4 -1.30 2.77 -11.02
C THR A 4 -0.22 1.71 -11.18
N GLN A 5 0.91 2.12 -11.71
CA GLN A 5 2.11 1.31 -11.84
C GLN A 5 3.24 2.07 -11.13
N THR A 6 3.75 1.52 -10.05
CA THR A 6 4.75 2.19 -9.22
C THR A 6 6.00 1.33 -9.13
N PRO A 7 7.18 1.84 -9.48
CA PRO A 7 8.40 1.06 -9.41
C PRO A 7 8.81 0.80 -7.95
N PHE A 8 9.41 -0.36 -7.73
CA PHE A 8 10.04 -0.66 -6.45
C PHE A 8 11.29 0.18 -6.27
N ARG A 9 11.70 0.31 -5.02
CA ARG A 9 12.84 1.11 -4.63
C ARG A 9 13.92 0.24 -4.01
N MET A 10 15.15 0.49 -4.40
CA MET A 10 16.33 -0.08 -3.74
C MET A 10 17.07 1.04 -3.01
N SER A 11 17.21 0.90 -1.70
CA SER A 11 17.97 1.85 -0.87
C SER A 11 19.38 1.31 -0.69
N PHE A 12 20.37 2.09 -1.11
CA PHE A 12 21.78 1.71 -0.96
C PHE A 12 22.26 2.00 0.45
N PHE A 13 21.90 3.15 1.01
CA PHE A 13 22.31 3.59 2.33
C PHE A 13 21.17 4.35 3.02
N GLY A 14 21.12 4.27 4.34
CA GLY A 14 20.30 5.14 5.15
C GLY A 14 18.89 4.68 5.45
N GLY A 15 18.48 3.49 4.99
CA GLY A 15 17.13 2.96 5.23
C GLY A 15 16.80 2.81 6.72
N GLY A 16 17.79 2.57 7.56
CA GLY A 16 17.60 2.50 9.01
C GLY A 16 17.21 3.83 9.64
N THR A 17 17.46 4.96 8.98
CA THR A 17 17.08 6.27 9.49
C THR A 17 15.59 6.60 9.29
N ASP A 18 14.83 5.74 8.63
CA ASP A 18 13.40 5.93 8.41
C ASP A 18 12.57 5.71 9.67
N PHE A 19 13.15 5.14 10.70
CA PHE A 19 12.45 4.88 11.96
C PHE A 19 12.41 6.14 12.85
N PRO A 20 11.24 6.49 13.42
CA PRO A 20 11.11 7.69 14.25
C PRO A 20 12.07 7.76 15.43
N ASP A 21 12.38 6.62 16.04
CA ASP A 21 13.31 6.56 17.17
C ASP A 21 14.71 7.05 16.79
N PHE A 22 15.07 6.93 15.52
CA PHE A 22 16.36 7.39 15.03
C PHE A 22 16.28 8.82 14.50
N TYR A 23 15.37 9.12 13.56
CA TYR A 23 15.40 10.40 12.85
C TYR A 23 14.97 11.58 13.73
N LYS A 24 14.17 11.35 14.76
CA LYS A 24 13.77 12.42 15.70
C LYS A 24 14.93 12.94 16.53
N GLU A 25 15.93 12.11 16.81
CA GLU A 25 17.11 12.49 17.61
C GLU A 25 18.31 12.85 16.75
N HIS A 26 18.52 12.13 15.64
CA HIS A 26 19.74 12.20 14.84
C HIS A 26 19.53 12.73 13.42
N GLY A 27 18.27 12.95 13.03
CA GLY A 27 17.94 13.22 11.65
C GLY A 27 18.01 11.95 10.80
N GLY A 28 17.69 12.06 9.52
CA GLY A 28 17.69 10.92 8.63
C GLY A 28 17.99 11.33 7.20
N ALA A 29 18.60 10.41 6.46
CA ALA A 29 18.83 10.58 5.04
C ALA A 29 18.92 9.18 4.40
N VAL A 30 18.53 9.11 3.12
CA VAL A 30 18.55 7.85 2.36
C VAL A 30 19.06 8.13 0.95
N ILE A 31 19.82 7.19 0.40
CA ILE A 31 20.20 7.17 -1.02
C ILE A 31 19.54 5.95 -1.62
N SER A 32 18.64 6.18 -2.57
CA SER A 32 17.86 5.12 -3.18
C SER A 32 17.65 5.37 -4.66
N THR A 33 17.27 4.32 -5.37
CA THR A 33 16.85 4.39 -6.76
C THR A 33 15.66 3.48 -7.00
N THR A 34 14.93 3.73 -8.07
CA THR A 34 13.92 2.81 -8.56
C THR A 34 14.53 1.86 -9.60
N PHE A 35 13.85 0.77 -9.89
CA PHE A 35 14.28 -0.21 -10.88
C PHE A 35 13.08 -0.84 -11.58
N ASP A 36 13.33 -1.69 -12.55
CA ASP A 36 12.34 -2.23 -13.49
C ASP A 36 11.56 -3.41 -12.90
N LYS A 37 11.00 -3.22 -11.72
CA LYS A 37 10.01 -4.09 -11.10
C LYS A 37 8.96 -3.22 -10.45
N TYR A 38 7.70 -3.60 -10.55
CA TYR A 38 6.60 -2.70 -10.24
C TYR A 38 5.58 -3.34 -9.31
N CYS A 39 4.89 -2.51 -8.58
CA CYS A 39 3.61 -2.87 -7.98
C CYS A 39 2.48 -2.15 -8.72
N TYR A 40 1.34 -2.81 -8.75
CA TYR A 40 0.15 -2.34 -9.47
C TYR A 40 -1.01 -2.25 -8.50
N VAL A 41 -1.68 -1.11 -8.50
CA VAL A 41 -2.90 -0.91 -7.73
C VAL A 41 -4.01 -0.57 -8.71
N ASN A 42 -5.08 -1.35 -8.68
CA ASN A 42 -6.27 -1.12 -9.49
C ASN A 42 -7.42 -0.79 -8.56
N VAL A 43 -8.04 0.37 -8.76
CA VAL A 43 -9.15 0.85 -7.93
C VAL A 43 -10.34 1.14 -8.84
N ARG A 44 -11.51 0.65 -8.44
CA ARG A 44 -12.77 0.98 -9.12
C ARG A 44 -13.90 1.06 -8.11
N HIS A 45 -14.99 1.70 -8.49
CA HIS A 45 -16.19 1.71 -7.67
C HIS A 45 -16.77 0.31 -7.55
N LEU A 46 -17.20 -0.03 -6.34
CA LEU A 46 -17.90 -1.27 -6.08
C LEU A 46 -19.41 -1.00 -6.13
N PRO A 47 -20.16 -1.68 -7.02
CA PRO A 47 -21.60 -1.50 -7.09
C PRO A 47 -22.28 -1.91 -5.78
N ARG A 48 -23.36 -1.21 -5.40
CA ARG A 48 -24.10 -1.45 -4.16
C ARG A 48 -25.04 -2.66 -4.24
N PHE A 49 -24.68 -3.67 -5.01
CA PHE A 49 -25.43 -4.92 -5.11
C PHE A 49 -24.94 -5.98 -4.11
N PHE A 50 -23.88 -5.68 -3.37
CA PHE A 50 -23.24 -6.60 -2.46
C PHE A 50 -23.49 -6.21 -1.00
N ASP A 51 -23.39 -7.19 -0.10
CA ASP A 51 -23.55 -6.96 1.33
C ASP A 51 -22.40 -6.19 1.97
N TYR A 52 -21.28 -6.05 1.26
CA TYR A 52 -20.11 -5.32 1.72
C TYR A 52 -19.90 -4.06 0.86
N SER A 53 -19.30 -3.04 1.43
CA SER A 53 -19.06 -1.77 0.73
C SER A 53 -17.65 -1.64 0.16
N THR A 54 -16.70 -2.44 0.61
CA THR A 54 -15.31 -2.38 0.18
C THR A 54 -14.74 -3.78 0.06
N GLU A 55 -14.04 -4.03 -1.05
CA GLU A 55 -13.32 -5.27 -1.28
C GLU A 55 -11.86 -4.99 -1.57
N LEU A 56 -10.98 -5.69 -0.87
CA LEU A 56 -9.54 -5.61 -1.07
C LEU A 56 -9.01 -6.99 -1.46
N SER A 57 -8.23 -7.04 -2.53
CA SER A 57 -7.57 -8.25 -2.99
C SER A 57 -6.06 -7.99 -3.10
N TYR A 58 -5.30 -8.68 -2.28
CA TYR A 58 -3.83 -8.68 -2.30
C TYR A 58 -3.36 -10.12 -2.04
N SER A 59 -2.50 -10.40 -1.09
CA SER A 59 -2.21 -11.80 -0.68
C SER A 59 -3.39 -12.43 0.09
N LYS A 60 -4.33 -11.62 0.51
CA LYS A 60 -5.54 -11.98 1.24
C LYS A 60 -6.73 -11.27 0.59
N LEU A 61 -7.92 -11.85 0.65
CA LEU A 61 -9.14 -11.21 0.21
C LEU A 61 -9.89 -10.68 1.44
N GLU A 62 -10.18 -9.38 1.46
CA GLU A 62 -10.96 -8.74 2.53
C GLU A 62 -12.22 -8.11 1.96
N ARG A 63 -13.33 -8.31 2.62
CA ARG A 63 -14.61 -7.68 2.31
C ARG A 63 -15.16 -7.07 3.59
N VAL A 64 -15.29 -5.76 3.61
CA VAL A 64 -15.69 -5.01 4.80
C VAL A 64 -16.78 -4.00 4.48
N THR A 65 -17.56 -3.63 5.48
CA THR A 65 -18.57 -2.58 5.37
C THR A 65 -18.05 -1.25 5.88
N ASP A 66 -17.06 -1.26 6.78
CA ASP A 66 -16.43 -0.07 7.35
C ASP A 66 -14.92 -0.14 7.09
N VAL A 67 -14.36 0.98 6.63
CA VAL A 67 -12.92 1.10 6.36
C VAL A 67 -12.08 0.78 7.61
N ASN A 68 -12.57 1.08 8.80
CA ASN A 68 -11.89 0.78 10.06
C ASN A 68 -11.71 -0.72 10.32
N ASP A 69 -12.48 -1.57 9.65
CA ASP A 69 -12.41 -3.03 9.79
C ASP A 69 -11.35 -3.67 8.90
N ILE A 70 -10.65 -2.89 8.08
CA ILE A 70 -9.60 -3.39 7.19
C ILE A 70 -8.39 -3.82 8.03
N ASP A 71 -7.93 -5.07 7.82
CA ASP A 71 -6.77 -5.61 8.50
C ASP A 71 -5.45 -5.02 7.99
N HIS A 72 -5.34 -4.74 6.70
CA HIS A 72 -4.10 -4.21 6.10
C HIS A 72 -3.89 -2.76 6.55
N PRO A 73 -2.90 -2.47 7.41
CA PRO A 73 -2.80 -1.14 8.02
C PRO A 73 -2.51 -0.04 7.02
N ALA A 74 -1.65 -0.26 6.05
CA ALA A 74 -1.29 0.75 5.06
C ALA A 74 -2.48 1.13 4.18
N ILE A 75 -3.24 0.14 3.70
CA ILE A 75 -4.44 0.38 2.88
C ILE A 75 -5.52 1.06 3.72
N ARG A 76 -5.73 0.59 4.95
CA ARG A 76 -6.72 1.19 5.85
C ARG A 76 -6.45 2.68 6.07
N GLU A 77 -5.22 3.04 6.42
CA GLU A 77 -4.88 4.43 6.71
C GLU A 77 -4.88 5.30 5.44
N ALA A 78 -4.46 4.76 4.30
CA ALA A 78 -4.53 5.47 3.02
C ALA A 78 -5.97 5.78 2.63
N MET A 79 -6.88 4.82 2.78
CA MET A 79 -8.30 5.03 2.47
C MET A 79 -8.95 6.05 3.40
N LYS A 80 -8.57 6.04 4.69
CA LYS A 80 -9.04 7.05 5.65
C LYS A 80 -8.53 8.44 5.29
N TYR A 81 -7.27 8.54 4.92
CA TYR A 81 -6.65 9.80 4.52
C TYR A 81 -7.30 10.40 3.27
N LEU A 82 -7.62 9.56 2.28
CA LEU A 82 -8.23 9.98 1.02
C LEU A 82 -9.76 10.01 1.06
N ASP A 83 -10.36 9.67 2.20
CA ASP A 83 -11.82 9.58 2.37
C ASP A 83 -12.48 8.67 1.32
N MET A 84 -11.91 7.50 1.09
CA MET A 84 -12.37 6.55 0.09
C MET A 84 -13.28 5.49 0.69
N GLN A 85 -14.39 5.21 0.03
CA GLN A 85 -15.34 4.16 0.40
C GLN A 85 -15.96 3.55 -0.84
N GLU A 86 -16.59 2.40 -0.69
CA GLU A 86 -17.33 1.73 -1.76
C GLU A 86 -16.45 1.46 -2.99
N ILE A 87 -15.24 0.94 -2.75
CA ILE A 87 -14.29 0.63 -3.81
C ILE A 87 -13.91 -0.85 -3.78
N ARG A 88 -13.48 -1.32 -4.95
CA ARG A 88 -12.77 -2.57 -5.09
C ARG A 88 -11.33 -2.24 -5.44
N LEU A 89 -10.39 -2.68 -4.59
CA LEU A 89 -8.98 -2.44 -4.76
C LEU A 89 -8.27 -3.77 -4.94
N THR A 90 -7.47 -3.86 -6.00
CA THR A 90 -6.62 -5.02 -6.26
C THR A 90 -5.16 -4.58 -6.25
N TYR A 91 -4.34 -5.28 -5.48
CA TYR A 91 -2.91 -5.05 -5.40
C TYR A 91 -2.15 -6.25 -5.94
N GLU A 92 -1.24 -6.00 -6.87
CA GLU A 92 -0.35 -7.01 -7.43
C GLU A 92 1.07 -6.45 -7.49
N ALA A 93 2.06 -7.33 -7.37
CA ALA A 93 3.45 -6.94 -7.38
C ALA A 93 4.30 -7.95 -8.15
N ASP A 94 5.33 -7.44 -8.82
CA ASP A 94 6.30 -8.28 -9.51
C ASP A 94 7.23 -9.03 -8.53
N LEU A 95 7.31 -8.55 -7.28
CA LEU A 95 8.16 -9.12 -6.24
C LEU A 95 7.32 -9.50 -5.02
N PRO A 96 7.75 -10.52 -4.26
CA PRO A 96 7.02 -10.93 -3.06
C PRO A 96 7.09 -9.88 -1.97
N ALA A 97 6.09 -9.90 -1.08
CA ALA A 97 6.10 -9.08 0.13
C ALA A 97 7.33 -9.41 0.99
N ARG A 98 7.77 -8.42 1.76
CA ARG A 98 8.95 -8.55 2.65
C ARG A 98 10.25 -8.81 1.90
N SER A 99 10.33 -8.38 0.65
CA SER A 99 11.57 -8.44 -0.11
C SER A 99 12.60 -7.40 0.33
N GLY A 100 12.19 -6.42 1.15
CA GLY A 100 13.02 -5.30 1.56
C GLY A 100 13.12 -4.19 0.51
N LEU A 101 12.36 -4.29 -0.56
CA LEU A 101 12.42 -3.36 -1.70
C LEU A 101 11.21 -2.42 -1.79
N GLY A 102 10.50 -2.23 -0.67
CA GLY A 102 9.37 -1.32 -0.59
C GLY A 102 8.00 -1.97 -0.78
N THR A 103 7.94 -3.29 -0.78
CA THR A 103 6.67 -4.03 -0.76
C THR A 103 6.14 -4.12 0.67
N SER A 104 4.91 -3.75 0.85
CA SER A 104 4.25 -3.80 2.17
C SER A 104 3.06 -4.75 2.14
#